data_3d78e99e31b06d91d7c866f5a6caed55
#
_entry.id   3d78e99e31b06d91d7c866f5a6caed55
#
_cell.length_a   1.000
_cell.length_b   1.000
_cell.length_c   1.000
_cell.angle_alpha   90.00
_cell.angle_beta   90.00
_cell.angle_gamma   90.00
#
_symmetry.space_group_name_H-M   'P 1'
#
loop_
_entity.id
_entity.type
_entity.pdbx_description
1 polymer ?
#
loop_
_entity_poly.entity_id
_entity_poly.type
_entity_poly.pdbx_seq_one_letter_code
_entity_poly.pdbx_strand_id
1 'polypeptide(L)'
;AALKKRLERGENLENTAILLRTNQESEGLINALMEYQVPFTMKEQLPNLFRHWICRSILAYLEMSAGDRSRKNFLEVMNRPNRYISREALKNTQINFEQLREYYKDKDWMCDRITTLETHLKILGTLSPFAAINFIRKGMGFEEYLREYAQYRKIKPEELLETLDRIHESTKGMKNLAQWQVYIEEYTKRLNEQA
;
A
#
# COMPACT_ATOMS: atom_id res chain seq x y z
N ALA A 1 -18.26 7.61 -21.54
CA ALA A 1 -18.78 8.01 -22.88
C ALA A 1 -20.21 8.56 -22.84
N ALA A 2 -21.19 7.87 -22.22
CA ALA A 2 -22.60 8.30 -22.20
C ALA A 2 -22.85 9.59 -21.42
N LEU A 3 -22.31 9.72 -20.19
CA LEU A 3 -22.44 10.93 -19.37
C LEU A 3 -21.80 12.17 -20.02
N LYS A 4 -20.62 12.00 -20.63
CA LYS A 4 -19.96 13.09 -21.35
C LYS A 4 -20.84 13.66 -22.47
N LYS A 5 -21.47 12.80 -23.27
CA LYS A 5 -22.40 13.22 -24.33
C LYS A 5 -23.62 13.95 -23.79
N ARG A 6 -24.13 13.57 -22.62
CA ARG A 6 -25.26 14.24 -21.98
C ARG A 6 -24.89 15.62 -21.45
N LEU A 7 -23.71 15.75 -20.84
CA LEU A 7 -23.16 17.05 -20.41
C LEU A 7 -22.92 17.98 -21.59
N GLU A 8 -22.35 17.49 -22.69
CA GLU A 8 -22.12 18.27 -23.92
C GLU A 8 -23.44 18.78 -24.55
N ARG A 9 -24.54 18.10 -24.25
CA ARG A 9 -25.92 18.53 -24.68
C ARG A 9 -26.57 19.50 -23.67
N GLY A 10 -25.90 19.83 -22.57
CA GLY A 10 -26.47 20.70 -21.53
C GLY A 10 -27.55 20.02 -20.67
N GLU A 11 -27.60 18.68 -20.67
CA GLU A 11 -28.58 17.96 -19.85
C GLU A 11 -28.24 18.08 -18.36
N ASN A 12 -29.26 18.32 -17.51
CA ASN A 12 -29.10 18.31 -16.07
C ASN A 12 -28.91 16.86 -15.57
N LEU A 13 -27.81 16.60 -14.87
CA LEU A 13 -27.46 15.30 -14.33
C LEU A 13 -27.82 15.10 -12.84
N GLU A 14 -28.42 16.09 -12.17
CA GLU A 14 -28.78 16.04 -10.74
C GLU A 14 -29.64 14.82 -10.36
N ASN A 15 -30.47 14.36 -11.28
CA ASN A 15 -31.35 13.19 -11.09
C ASN A 15 -30.77 11.91 -11.73
N THR A 16 -29.45 11.87 -11.98
CA THR A 16 -28.82 10.69 -12.58
C THR A 16 -28.08 9.91 -11.51
N ALA A 17 -28.43 8.64 -11.33
CA ALA A 17 -27.70 7.73 -10.44
C ALA A 17 -26.98 6.64 -11.25
N ILE A 18 -25.79 6.29 -10.81
CA ILE A 18 -25.02 5.17 -11.34
C ILE A 18 -24.95 4.10 -10.26
N LEU A 19 -25.48 2.93 -10.58
CA LEU A 19 -25.40 1.77 -9.69
C LEU A 19 -24.26 0.87 -10.16
N LEU A 20 -23.40 0.52 -9.23
CA LEU A 20 -22.27 -0.38 -9.44
C LEU A 20 -22.49 -1.69 -8.70
N ARG A 21 -21.99 -2.77 -9.25
CA ARG A 21 -22.16 -4.08 -8.66
C ARG A 21 -21.18 -4.31 -7.50
N THR A 22 -20.00 -3.70 -7.58
CA THR A 22 -18.94 -3.83 -6.58
C THR A 22 -18.27 -2.48 -6.31
N ASN A 23 -17.72 -2.31 -5.11
CA ASN A 23 -16.97 -1.11 -4.77
C ASN A 23 -15.67 -0.96 -5.59
N GLN A 24 -15.15 -2.02 -6.17
CA GLN A 24 -13.97 -2.00 -7.04
C GLN A 24 -14.23 -1.29 -8.37
N GLU A 25 -15.42 -1.49 -8.95
CA GLU A 25 -15.83 -0.82 -10.20
C GLU A 25 -15.98 0.71 -10.02
N SER A 26 -16.23 1.15 -8.78
CA SER A 26 -16.46 2.56 -8.48
C SER A 26 -15.21 3.43 -8.67
N GLU A 27 -14.01 2.90 -8.39
CA GLU A 27 -12.78 3.69 -8.47
C GLU A 27 -12.44 4.13 -9.89
N GLY A 28 -12.54 3.23 -10.86
CA GLY A 28 -12.33 3.57 -12.27
C GLY A 28 -13.34 4.61 -12.78
N LEU A 29 -14.59 4.51 -12.31
CA LEU A 29 -15.62 5.49 -12.63
C LEU A 29 -15.32 6.85 -11.99
N ILE A 30 -14.92 6.89 -10.71
CA ILE A 30 -14.60 8.11 -9.99
C ILE A 30 -13.43 8.82 -10.63
N ASN A 31 -12.34 8.09 -10.93
CA ASN A 31 -11.19 8.66 -11.62
C ASN A 31 -11.60 9.29 -12.96
N ALA A 32 -12.46 8.63 -13.71
CA ALA A 32 -12.99 9.17 -14.97
C ALA A 32 -13.89 10.40 -14.75
N LEU A 33 -14.76 10.40 -13.74
CA LEU A 33 -15.58 11.56 -13.40
C LEU A 33 -14.74 12.76 -12.98
N MET A 34 -13.69 12.52 -12.18
CA MET A 34 -12.72 13.56 -11.78
C MET A 34 -11.95 14.11 -12.98
N GLU A 35 -11.44 13.24 -13.85
CA GLU A 35 -10.69 13.63 -15.06
C GLU A 35 -11.53 14.52 -15.99
N TYR A 36 -12.81 14.18 -16.13
CA TYR A 36 -13.74 14.96 -16.95
C TYR A 36 -14.45 16.07 -16.20
N GLN A 37 -14.08 16.35 -14.95
CA GLN A 37 -14.68 17.40 -14.10
C GLN A 37 -16.22 17.30 -13.99
N VAL A 38 -16.74 16.09 -13.97
CA VAL A 38 -18.19 15.84 -13.79
C VAL A 38 -18.49 15.87 -12.29
N PRO A 39 -19.32 16.80 -11.78
CA PRO A 39 -19.69 16.80 -10.37
C PRO A 39 -20.51 15.54 -10.04
N PHE A 40 -20.22 14.94 -8.90
CA PHE A 40 -20.92 13.77 -8.39
C PHE A 40 -20.93 13.74 -6.86
N THR A 41 -21.89 13.05 -6.29
CA THR A 41 -21.94 12.72 -4.86
C THR A 41 -21.97 11.21 -4.68
N MET A 42 -21.42 10.72 -3.59
CA MET A 42 -21.44 9.30 -3.26
C MET A 42 -22.33 9.06 -2.05
N LYS A 43 -23.14 8.02 -2.11
CA LYS A 43 -23.99 7.62 -0.98
C LYS A 43 -23.20 6.92 0.12
N GLU A 44 -22.09 6.29 -0.22
CA GLU A 44 -21.18 5.60 0.70
C GLU A 44 -19.75 6.09 0.44
N GLN A 45 -18.98 6.27 1.52
CA GLN A 45 -17.54 6.57 1.38
C GLN A 45 -16.81 5.38 0.77
N LEU A 46 -16.08 5.61 -0.31
CA LEU A 46 -15.20 4.59 -0.85
C LEU A 46 -14.07 4.27 0.13
N PRO A 47 -13.75 3.00 0.30
CA PRO A 47 -12.56 2.63 1.05
C PRO A 47 -11.34 3.25 0.38
N ASN A 48 -10.63 4.12 1.09
CA ASN A 48 -9.38 4.69 0.60
C ASN A 48 -8.33 3.58 0.50
N LEU A 49 -7.91 3.26 -0.73
CA LEU A 49 -6.87 2.27 -1.04
C LEU A 49 -5.61 2.45 -0.18
N PHE A 50 -5.19 3.71 0.02
CA PHE A 50 -3.96 4.04 0.74
C PHE A 50 -4.08 3.94 2.27
N ARG A 51 -5.31 3.77 2.81
CA ARG A 51 -5.53 3.40 4.22
C ARG A 51 -5.52 1.89 4.45
N HIS A 52 -5.50 1.10 3.39
CA HIS A 52 -5.45 -0.35 3.51
C HIS A 52 -4.12 -0.80 4.15
N TRP A 53 -4.15 -1.86 4.97
CA TRP A 53 -2.97 -2.34 5.69
C TRP A 53 -1.82 -2.77 4.78
N ILE A 54 -2.11 -3.28 3.58
CA ILE A 54 -1.10 -3.61 2.56
C ILE A 54 -0.32 -2.35 2.18
N CYS A 55 -1.02 -1.23 1.90
CA CYS A 55 -0.36 0.04 1.56
C CYS A 55 0.50 0.55 2.72
N ARG A 56 0.01 0.46 3.96
CA ARG A 56 0.81 0.84 5.14
C ARG A 56 2.08 0.02 5.27
N SER A 57 2.00 -1.30 5.02
CA SER A 57 3.19 -2.16 5.03
C SER A 57 4.18 -1.77 3.93
N ILE A 58 3.71 -1.50 2.72
CA ILE A 58 4.55 -1.04 1.59
C ILE A 58 5.21 0.31 1.91
N LEU A 59 4.44 1.29 2.39
CA LEU A 59 4.97 2.60 2.79
C LEU A 59 6.03 2.46 3.88
N ALA A 60 5.77 1.63 4.91
CA ALA A 60 6.74 1.38 5.98
C ALA A 60 8.05 0.78 5.45
N TYR A 61 8.00 -0.14 4.48
CA TYR A 61 9.20 -0.65 3.82
C TYR A 61 9.98 0.46 3.10
N LEU A 62 9.29 1.31 2.34
CA LEU A 62 9.94 2.40 1.60
C LEU A 62 10.49 3.49 2.53
N GLU A 63 9.76 3.86 3.58
CA GLU A 63 10.24 4.81 4.59
C GLU A 63 11.46 4.28 5.34
N MET A 64 11.45 2.99 5.71
CA MET A 64 12.61 2.35 6.34
C MET A 64 13.81 2.25 5.38
N SER A 65 13.58 2.04 4.10
CA SER A 65 14.65 2.04 3.09
C SER A 65 15.26 3.44 2.91
N ALA A 66 14.47 4.49 3.13
CA ALA A 66 14.92 5.88 3.14
C ALA A 66 15.59 6.32 4.46
N GLY A 67 15.73 5.40 5.43
CA GLY A 67 16.45 5.65 6.68
C GLY A 67 15.58 5.74 7.94
N ASP A 68 14.25 5.66 7.83
CA ASP A 68 13.41 5.58 9.03
C ASP A 68 13.74 4.31 9.84
N ARG A 69 13.84 4.49 11.14
CA ARG A 69 14.12 3.40 12.09
C ARG A 69 13.08 3.38 13.21
N SER A 70 11.92 4.02 13.00
CA SER A 70 10.86 4.06 14.00
C SER A 70 10.34 2.65 14.30
N ARG A 71 10.08 2.39 15.57
CA ARG A 71 9.42 1.15 16.02
C ARG A 71 8.06 0.97 15.35
N LYS A 72 7.36 2.09 15.06
CA LYS A 72 6.05 2.09 14.38
C LYS A 72 6.15 1.42 13.02
N ASN A 73 7.04 1.88 12.15
CA ASN A 73 7.21 1.32 10.81
C ASN A 73 7.78 -0.10 10.85
N PHE A 74 8.69 -0.38 11.77
CA PHE A 74 9.21 -1.73 11.91
C PHE A 74 8.13 -2.75 12.28
N LEU A 75 7.18 -2.41 13.15
CA LEU A 75 6.06 -3.27 13.49
C LEU A 75 5.14 -3.61 12.29
N GLU A 76 5.06 -2.71 11.30
CA GLU A 76 4.31 -2.97 10.06
C GLU A 76 5.00 -3.97 9.13
N VAL A 77 6.33 -4.10 9.21
CA VAL A 77 7.12 -4.91 8.25
C VAL A 77 7.80 -6.13 8.87
N MET A 78 8.08 -6.15 10.17
CA MET A 78 8.96 -7.14 10.79
C MET A 78 8.54 -8.60 10.52
N ASN A 79 7.24 -8.86 10.44
CA ASN A 79 6.66 -10.18 10.19
C ASN A 79 5.70 -10.20 8.97
N ARG A 80 5.96 -9.38 7.97
CA ARG A 80 5.21 -9.33 6.71
C ARG A 80 6.17 -9.25 5.51
N PRO A 81 6.74 -10.35 5.02
CA PRO A 81 6.53 -11.78 5.34
C PRO A 81 7.01 -12.20 6.73
N ASN A 82 6.55 -13.39 7.14
CA ASN A 82 6.87 -13.96 8.46
C ASN A 82 8.37 -14.14 8.67
N ARG A 83 8.91 -13.47 9.71
CA ARG A 83 10.31 -13.61 10.16
C ARG A 83 10.41 -14.07 11.60
N TYR A 84 9.28 -14.20 12.30
CA TYR A 84 9.17 -14.63 13.70
C TYR A 84 9.91 -13.71 14.68
N ILE A 85 10.04 -12.43 14.35
CA ILE A 85 10.62 -11.44 15.26
C ILE A 85 9.60 -11.14 16.36
N SER A 86 10.01 -11.32 17.63
CA SER A 86 9.16 -11.01 18.79
C SER A 86 9.12 -9.51 19.05
N ARG A 87 7.96 -9.01 19.50
CA ARG A 87 7.82 -7.64 19.97
C ARG A 87 8.68 -7.33 21.20
N GLU A 88 9.01 -8.35 21.98
CA GLU A 88 9.88 -8.24 23.18
C GLU A 88 11.31 -7.85 22.83
N ALA A 89 11.76 -8.16 21.60
CA ALA A 89 13.07 -7.72 21.10
C ALA A 89 13.11 -6.20 20.84
N LEU A 90 11.94 -5.52 20.80
CA LEU A 90 11.80 -4.11 20.43
C LEU A 90 11.62 -3.24 21.67
N LYS A 91 12.66 -3.07 22.46
CA LYS A 91 12.62 -2.28 23.71
C LYS A 91 12.61 -0.76 23.47
N ASN A 92 13.23 -0.31 22.39
CA ASN A 92 13.44 1.10 22.09
C ASN A 92 12.42 1.63 21.06
N THR A 93 12.24 2.95 21.02
CA THR A 93 11.40 3.64 20.01
C THR A 93 12.06 3.66 18.62
N GLN A 94 13.38 3.49 18.58
CA GLN A 94 14.18 3.36 17.36
C GLN A 94 14.75 1.95 17.25
N ILE A 95 14.73 1.39 16.07
CA ILE A 95 15.23 0.05 15.78
C ILE A 95 16.70 0.10 15.44
N ASN A 96 17.47 -0.74 16.12
CA ASN A 96 18.86 -1.00 15.82
C ASN A 96 19.03 -2.48 15.46
N PHE A 97 19.47 -2.76 14.22
CA PHE A 97 19.62 -4.13 13.72
C PHE A 97 20.70 -4.91 14.44
N GLU A 98 21.76 -4.25 14.96
CA GLU A 98 22.81 -4.90 15.76
C GLU A 98 22.24 -5.37 17.10
N GLN A 99 21.45 -4.52 17.77
CA GLN A 99 20.78 -4.90 19.01
C GLN A 99 19.76 -6.03 18.81
N LEU A 100 19.07 -6.05 17.64
CA LEU A 100 18.20 -7.17 17.30
C LEU A 100 18.99 -8.47 17.12
N ARG A 101 20.12 -8.44 16.43
CA ARG A 101 21.00 -9.61 16.30
C ARG A 101 21.54 -10.06 17.65
N GLU A 102 21.96 -9.14 18.49
CA GLU A 102 22.43 -9.47 19.86
C GLU A 102 21.31 -10.12 20.70
N TYR A 103 20.08 -9.65 20.59
CA TYR A 103 18.93 -10.29 21.26
C TYR A 103 18.71 -11.75 20.83
N TYR A 104 19.01 -12.07 19.58
CA TYR A 104 18.85 -13.41 19.01
C TYR A 104 20.17 -14.16 18.79
N LYS A 105 21.27 -13.76 19.46
CA LYS A 105 22.60 -14.31 19.24
C LYS A 105 22.71 -15.83 19.34
N ASP A 106 21.85 -16.46 20.14
CA ASP A 106 21.80 -17.92 20.31
C ASP A 106 20.96 -18.62 19.21
N LYS A 107 20.49 -17.88 18.20
CA LYS A 107 19.64 -18.37 17.10
C LYS A 107 20.15 -17.84 15.76
N ASP A 108 21.13 -18.51 15.18
CA ASP A 108 21.77 -18.09 13.92
C ASP A 108 20.74 -17.81 12.81
N TRP A 109 19.75 -18.67 12.66
CA TRP A 109 18.68 -18.51 11.66
C TRP A 109 17.86 -17.22 11.83
N MET A 110 17.74 -16.70 13.07
CA MET A 110 17.09 -15.40 13.31
C MET A 110 18.01 -14.25 12.92
N CYS A 111 19.29 -14.35 13.25
CA CYS A 111 20.30 -13.38 12.86
C CYS A 111 20.37 -13.26 11.32
N ASP A 112 20.31 -14.38 10.61
CA ASP A 112 20.29 -14.43 9.15
C ASP A 112 19.04 -13.73 8.57
N ARG A 113 17.85 -13.96 9.14
CA ARG A 113 16.61 -13.27 8.73
C ARG A 113 16.65 -11.77 8.96
N ILE A 114 17.22 -11.33 10.07
CA ILE A 114 17.40 -9.92 10.40
C ILE A 114 18.39 -9.28 9.42
N THR A 115 19.51 -9.95 9.13
CA THR A 115 20.51 -9.50 8.17
C THR A 115 19.95 -9.44 6.74
N THR A 116 19.14 -10.43 6.35
CA THR A 116 18.41 -10.43 5.07
C THR A 116 17.47 -9.24 4.98
N LEU A 117 16.69 -8.97 6.03
CA LEU A 117 15.78 -7.81 6.03
C LEU A 117 16.57 -6.49 5.89
N GLU A 118 17.66 -6.31 6.63
CA GLU A 118 18.52 -5.13 6.53
C GLU A 118 19.10 -4.96 5.12
N THR A 119 19.54 -6.06 4.50
CA THR A 119 20.02 -6.07 3.12
C THR A 119 18.94 -5.69 2.13
N HIS A 120 17.74 -6.24 2.28
CA HIS A 120 16.59 -5.90 1.44
C HIS A 120 16.23 -4.41 1.54
N LEU A 121 16.27 -3.82 2.74
CA LEU A 121 16.03 -2.38 2.92
C LEU A 121 17.08 -1.53 2.19
N LYS A 122 18.35 -1.95 2.20
CA LYS A 122 19.42 -1.28 1.44
C LYS A 122 19.16 -1.34 -0.07
N ILE A 123 18.74 -2.50 -0.58
CA ILE A 123 18.37 -2.68 -2.01
C ILE A 123 17.19 -1.77 -2.36
N LEU A 124 16.12 -1.77 -1.55
CA LEU A 124 14.95 -0.93 -1.79
C LEU A 124 15.31 0.54 -1.91
N GLY A 125 16.24 1.04 -1.11
CA GLY A 125 16.70 2.43 -1.15
C GLY A 125 17.37 2.85 -2.46
N THR A 126 17.75 1.90 -3.33
CA THR A 126 18.34 2.17 -4.65
C THR A 126 17.34 2.14 -5.80
N LEU A 127 16.10 1.74 -5.53
CA LEU A 127 15.08 1.50 -6.55
C LEU A 127 14.07 2.65 -6.62
N SER A 128 13.46 2.84 -7.81
CA SER A 128 12.26 3.67 -7.92
C SER A 128 11.09 3.02 -7.17
N PRO A 129 10.07 3.78 -6.75
CA PRO A 129 8.92 3.21 -6.02
C PRO A 129 8.28 2.02 -6.73
N PHE A 130 8.11 2.10 -8.04
CA PHE A 130 7.55 1.00 -8.85
C PHE A 130 8.43 -0.26 -8.79
N ALA A 131 9.74 -0.12 -9.00
CA ALA A 131 10.67 -1.24 -8.93
C ALA A 131 10.80 -1.79 -7.51
N ALA A 132 10.77 -0.93 -6.50
CA ALA A 132 10.84 -1.30 -5.09
C ALA A 132 9.61 -2.14 -4.67
N ILE A 133 8.40 -1.73 -5.07
CA ILE A 133 7.20 -2.54 -4.78
C ILE A 133 7.27 -3.89 -5.49
N ASN A 134 7.75 -3.95 -6.73
CA ASN A 134 7.94 -5.25 -7.40
C ASN A 134 8.95 -6.13 -6.67
N PHE A 135 10.02 -5.56 -6.13
CA PHE A 135 10.99 -6.30 -5.31
C PHE A 135 10.38 -6.77 -3.99
N ILE A 136 9.58 -5.94 -3.30
CA ILE A 136 8.83 -6.34 -2.10
C ILE A 136 7.90 -7.53 -2.42
N ARG A 137 7.15 -7.44 -3.51
CA ARG A 137 6.21 -8.49 -3.95
C ARG A 137 6.89 -9.83 -4.14
N LYS A 138 7.92 -9.86 -4.99
CA LYS A 138 8.53 -11.08 -5.52
C LYS A 138 9.86 -11.42 -4.82
N GLY A 139 10.75 -10.45 -4.70
CA GLY A 139 12.07 -10.65 -4.13
C GLY A 139 12.06 -10.87 -2.62
N MET A 140 11.13 -10.24 -1.92
CA MET A 140 10.98 -10.41 -0.46
C MET A 140 9.88 -11.41 -0.07
N GLY A 141 9.12 -11.96 -1.04
CA GLY A 141 8.07 -12.95 -0.80
C GLY A 141 6.77 -12.38 -0.19
N PHE A 142 6.50 -11.09 -0.37
CA PHE A 142 5.29 -10.46 0.20
C PHE A 142 4.01 -10.96 -0.48
N GLU A 143 4.05 -11.26 -1.78
CA GLU A 143 2.91 -11.80 -2.52
C GLU A 143 2.53 -13.20 -2.01
N GLU A 144 3.51 -14.06 -1.73
CA GLU A 144 3.27 -15.37 -1.13
C GLU A 144 2.70 -15.24 0.29
N TYR A 145 3.26 -14.34 1.07
CA TYR A 145 2.70 -14.02 2.40
C TYR A 145 1.22 -13.60 2.33
N LEU A 146 0.81 -12.82 1.32
CA LEU A 146 -0.60 -12.45 1.14
C LEU A 146 -1.48 -13.67 0.84
N ARG A 147 -1.00 -14.62 0.05
CA ARG A 147 -1.72 -15.89 -0.23
C ARG A 147 -1.90 -16.71 1.04
N GLU A 148 -0.83 -16.89 1.82
CA GLU A 148 -0.86 -17.58 3.11
C GLU A 148 -1.80 -16.89 4.10
N TYR A 149 -1.72 -15.56 4.18
CA TYR A 149 -2.60 -14.75 5.02
C TYR A 149 -4.07 -14.90 4.62
N ALA A 150 -4.38 -14.86 3.32
CA ALA A 150 -5.73 -15.04 2.81
C ALA A 150 -6.29 -16.42 3.15
N GLN A 151 -5.49 -17.47 3.00
CA GLN A 151 -5.85 -18.83 3.37
C GLN A 151 -6.16 -18.94 4.87
N TYR A 152 -5.30 -18.39 5.72
CA TYR A 152 -5.50 -18.37 7.17
C TYR A 152 -6.78 -17.61 7.56
N ARG A 153 -7.06 -16.48 6.92
CA ARG A 153 -8.22 -15.62 7.18
C ARG A 153 -9.49 -16.10 6.46
N LYS A 154 -9.42 -17.13 5.63
CA LYS A 154 -10.52 -17.66 4.81
C LYS A 154 -11.14 -16.58 3.88
N ILE A 155 -10.31 -15.71 3.32
CA ILE A 155 -10.68 -14.72 2.32
C ILE A 155 -10.04 -15.09 0.97
N LYS A 156 -10.55 -14.52 -0.11
CA LYS A 156 -10.02 -14.80 -1.45
C LYS A 156 -8.65 -14.13 -1.64
N PRO A 157 -7.59 -14.88 -2.01
CA PRO A 157 -6.28 -14.29 -2.25
C PRO A 157 -6.31 -13.19 -3.31
N GLU A 158 -7.17 -13.33 -4.32
CA GLU A 158 -7.32 -12.39 -5.43
C GLU A 158 -7.63 -10.97 -4.94
N GLU A 159 -8.46 -10.81 -3.91
CA GLU A 159 -8.84 -9.51 -3.35
C GLU A 159 -7.62 -8.75 -2.78
N LEU A 160 -6.72 -9.46 -2.12
CA LEU A 160 -5.49 -8.87 -1.58
C LEU A 160 -4.47 -8.58 -2.69
N LEU A 161 -4.38 -9.47 -3.68
CA LEU A 161 -3.47 -9.30 -4.81
C LEU A 161 -3.91 -8.15 -5.71
N GLU A 162 -5.21 -7.99 -6.00
CA GLU A 162 -5.75 -6.82 -6.71
C GLU A 162 -5.46 -5.52 -5.96
N THR A 163 -5.63 -5.52 -4.64
CA THR A 163 -5.25 -4.36 -3.80
C THR A 163 -3.78 -4.02 -3.95
N LEU A 164 -2.90 -5.03 -3.92
CA LEU A 164 -1.47 -4.85 -4.13
C LEU A 164 -1.15 -4.38 -5.55
N ASP A 165 -1.84 -4.90 -6.57
CA ASP A 165 -1.69 -4.47 -7.97
C ASP A 165 -2.03 -2.99 -8.13
N ARG A 166 -3.13 -2.55 -7.56
CA ARG A 166 -3.56 -1.13 -7.61
C ARG A 166 -2.58 -0.21 -6.89
N ILE A 167 -2.05 -0.63 -5.73
CA ILE A 167 -1.00 0.11 -5.02
C ILE A 167 0.25 0.20 -5.89
N HIS A 168 0.66 -0.89 -6.53
CA HIS A 168 1.83 -0.94 -7.41
C HIS A 168 1.65 -0.02 -8.62
N GLU A 169 0.52 -0.11 -9.33
CA GLU A 169 0.22 0.75 -10.49
C GLU A 169 0.18 2.24 -10.12
N SER A 170 -0.26 2.61 -8.89
CA SER A 170 -0.27 4.00 -8.44
C SER A 170 1.12 4.64 -8.37
N THR A 171 2.19 3.84 -8.35
CA THR A 171 3.58 4.32 -8.34
C THR A 171 4.21 4.45 -9.72
N LYS A 172 3.48 4.11 -10.78
CA LYS A 172 3.97 4.15 -12.16
C LYS A 172 4.36 5.57 -12.56
N GLY A 173 5.58 5.73 -13.04
CA GLY A 173 6.12 7.04 -13.40
C GLY A 173 6.65 7.87 -12.21
N MET A 174 6.46 7.44 -10.97
CA MET A 174 7.01 8.12 -9.79
C MET A 174 8.53 7.90 -9.70
N LYS A 175 9.28 8.98 -9.49
CA LYS A 175 10.74 8.92 -9.41
C LYS A 175 11.24 8.58 -8.01
N ASN A 176 10.49 8.98 -6.98
CA ASN A 176 10.89 8.78 -5.58
C ASN A 176 9.66 8.68 -4.65
N LEU A 177 9.91 8.27 -3.41
CA LEU A 177 8.87 8.10 -2.40
C LEU A 177 8.09 9.40 -2.12
N ALA A 178 8.75 10.56 -2.10
CA ALA A 178 8.10 11.84 -1.81
C ALA A 178 7.01 12.16 -2.84
N GLN A 179 7.24 11.91 -4.13
CA GLN A 179 6.22 12.09 -5.16
C GLN A 179 5.01 11.19 -4.94
N TRP A 180 5.23 9.95 -4.52
CA TRP A 180 4.12 9.05 -4.23
C TRP A 180 3.36 9.45 -2.97
N GLN A 181 4.04 9.93 -1.94
CA GLN A 181 3.40 10.46 -0.72
C GLN A 181 2.50 11.66 -1.03
N VAL A 182 2.97 12.61 -1.83
CA VAL A 182 2.16 13.75 -2.30
C VAL A 182 0.92 13.26 -3.07
N TYR A 183 1.10 12.30 -3.97
CA TYR A 183 -0.04 11.71 -4.71
C TYR A 183 -1.08 11.08 -3.76
N ILE A 184 -0.63 10.33 -2.73
CA ILE A 184 -1.51 9.72 -1.72
C ILE A 184 -2.29 10.80 -0.94
N GLU A 185 -1.62 11.89 -0.55
CA GLU A 185 -2.26 13.00 0.17
C GLU A 185 -3.33 13.69 -0.69
N GLU A 186 -2.99 14.01 -1.93
CA GLU A 186 -3.92 14.63 -2.88
C GLU A 186 -5.12 13.73 -3.18
N TYR A 187 -4.88 12.43 -3.39
CA TYR A 187 -5.93 11.45 -3.59
C TYR A 187 -6.87 11.38 -2.38
N THR A 188 -6.29 11.30 -1.19
CA THR A 188 -7.06 11.25 0.07
C THR A 188 -7.89 12.52 0.28
N LYS A 189 -7.31 13.69 -0.02
CA LYS A 189 -8.02 14.97 0.08
C LYS A 189 -9.21 15.02 -0.87
N ARG A 190 -9.02 14.66 -2.14
CA ARG A 190 -10.10 14.60 -3.15
C ARG A 190 -11.23 13.65 -2.74
N LEU A 191 -10.92 12.47 -2.18
CA LEU A 191 -11.94 11.55 -1.68
C LEU A 191 -12.76 12.16 -0.53
N ASN A 192 -12.11 12.89 0.38
CA ASN A 192 -12.78 13.50 1.52
C ASN A 192 -13.64 14.71 1.11
N GLU A 193 -13.27 15.46 0.06
CA GLU A 193 -14.02 16.60 -0.44
C GLU A 193 -15.30 16.18 -1.21
N GLN A 194 -15.40 14.92 -1.61
CA GLN A 194 -16.51 14.37 -2.38
C GLN A 194 -17.42 13.43 -1.58
N ALA A 195 -17.12 13.24 -0.29
CA ALA A 195 -17.91 12.45 0.65
C ALA A 195 -18.84 13.33 1.47
#